data_bd1778c938e69c01e53977449b6620a8
#
_entry.id   bd1778c938e69c01e53977449b6620a8
#
_cell.length_a   1.000
_cell.length_b   1.000
_cell.length_c   1.000
_cell.angle_alpha   90.00
_cell.angle_beta   90.00
_cell.angle_gamma   90.00
#
_symmetry.space_group_name_H-M   'P 1'
#
loop_
_entity.id
_entity.type
_entity.pdbx_description
1 polymer ?
#
loop_
_entity_poly.entity_id
_entity_poly.type
_entity_poly.pdbx_seq_one_letter_code
_entity_poly.pdbx_strand_id
1 'polypeptide(L)'
;VIPLLILSALAESLAYGISEITASAAGLIVLFLFIAAAVAAFLSCSFKNAPYAFLDKEPFDTEYGVTGMVSERQRQYKSTYARCNMVGTMLCILSPVPIFIGMAEGSDLAMILAVCGMLFLAGVGAAVFVVTGVRWAGMQKILQSGDYAPAEKKRNQKEKALSAAYWTLAVAVYLGWNFTTEDWKNTWIVW
;
A
#
# COMPACT_ATOMS: atom_id res chain seq x y z
N VAL A 1 8.03 9.15 -7.89
CA VAL A 1 9.49 8.91 -7.82
C VAL A 1 10.04 8.43 -9.16
N ILE A 2 9.47 7.38 -9.79
CA ILE A 2 9.95 6.85 -11.08
C ILE A 2 10.05 7.93 -12.18
N PRO A 3 9.01 8.75 -12.47
CA PRO A 3 9.11 9.78 -13.50
C PRO A 3 10.14 10.85 -13.19
N LEU A 4 10.38 11.16 -11.92
CA LEU A 4 11.42 12.10 -11.49
C LEU A 4 12.82 11.55 -11.78
N LEU A 5 13.06 10.28 -11.48
CA LEU A 5 14.33 9.59 -11.75
C LEU A 5 14.60 9.47 -13.27
N ILE A 6 13.57 9.16 -14.07
CA ILE A 6 13.69 9.08 -15.53
C ILE A 6 14.01 10.46 -16.12
N LEU A 7 13.36 11.53 -15.62
CA LEU A 7 13.61 12.89 -16.09
C LEU A 7 15.02 13.38 -15.71
N SER A 8 15.51 13.04 -14.52
CA SER A 8 16.90 13.38 -14.12
C SER A 8 17.92 12.67 -15.00
N ALA A 9 17.71 11.37 -15.29
CA ALA A 9 18.59 10.60 -16.18
C ALA A 9 18.57 11.12 -17.63
N LEU A 10 17.38 11.52 -18.13
CA LEU A 10 17.25 12.12 -19.46
C LEU A 10 17.90 13.50 -19.53
N ALA A 11 17.82 14.32 -18.50
CA ALA A 11 18.47 15.61 -18.45
C ALA A 11 19.99 15.48 -18.47
N GLU A 12 20.55 14.49 -17.79
CA GLU A 12 22.00 14.21 -17.76
C GLU A 12 22.49 13.62 -19.09
N SER A 13 21.70 12.77 -19.75
CA SER A 13 22.05 12.18 -21.06
C SER A 13 21.88 13.14 -22.24
N LEU A 14 20.92 14.07 -22.12
CA LEU A 14 20.61 15.08 -23.15
C LEU A 14 21.32 16.40 -22.86
N ALA A 15 22.56 16.46 -22.49
CA ALA A 15 23.41 17.65 -22.19
C ALA A 15 23.21 18.91 -23.10
N TYR A 16 22.07 19.06 -23.72
CA TYR A 16 21.66 20.13 -24.61
C TYR A 16 20.69 21.10 -23.92
N GLY A 17 21.27 22.09 -23.21
CA GLY A 17 20.60 23.38 -22.99
C GLY A 17 19.46 23.45 -21.95
N ILE A 18 19.10 22.36 -21.28
CA ILE A 18 18.12 22.39 -20.17
C ILE A 18 18.90 22.37 -18.88
N SER A 19 18.76 23.42 -18.02
CA SER A 19 19.42 23.43 -16.74
C SER A 19 18.87 22.30 -15.84
N GLU A 20 19.71 21.67 -15.02
CA GLU A 20 19.34 20.65 -14.04
C GLU A 20 18.12 21.07 -13.20
N ILE A 21 18.02 22.35 -12.88
CA ILE A 21 16.93 22.95 -12.12
C ILE A 21 15.59 22.83 -12.86
N THR A 22 15.55 23.06 -14.19
CA THR A 22 14.32 22.97 -14.96
C THR A 22 13.87 21.52 -15.14
N ALA A 23 14.81 20.59 -15.31
CA ALA A 23 14.51 19.16 -15.44
C ALA A 23 13.98 18.58 -14.10
N SER A 24 14.60 18.94 -12.99
CA SER A 24 14.13 18.51 -11.67
C SER A 24 12.77 19.11 -11.31
N ALA A 25 12.53 20.38 -11.64
CA ALA A 25 11.24 21.04 -11.44
C ALA A 25 10.12 20.37 -12.27
N ALA A 26 10.39 20.04 -13.54
CA ALA A 26 9.45 19.32 -14.39
C ALA A 26 9.12 17.92 -13.82
N GLY A 27 10.14 17.20 -13.33
CA GLY A 27 9.97 15.90 -12.68
C GLY A 27 9.09 15.98 -11.43
N LEU A 28 9.27 17.01 -10.59
CA LEU A 28 8.44 17.26 -9.41
C LEU A 28 7.00 17.55 -9.79
N ILE A 29 6.75 18.37 -10.79
CA ILE A 29 5.40 18.67 -11.28
C ILE A 29 4.69 17.37 -11.70
N VAL A 30 5.36 16.55 -12.52
CA VAL A 30 4.81 15.26 -12.95
C VAL A 30 4.52 14.34 -11.77
N LEU A 31 5.42 14.30 -10.79
CA LEU A 31 5.22 13.52 -9.57
C LEU A 31 3.96 13.97 -8.81
N PHE A 32 3.79 15.30 -8.60
CA PHE A 32 2.61 15.82 -7.92
C PHE A 32 1.31 15.55 -8.67
N LEU A 33 1.33 15.61 -10.01
CA LEU A 33 0.18 15.24 -10.83
C LEU A 33 -0.20 13.76 -10.64
N PHE A 34 0.77 12.86 -10.59
CA PHE A 34 0.50 11.44 -10.32
C PHE A 34 -0.05 11.21 -8.91
N ILE A 35 0.47 11.90 -7.91
CA ILE A 35 -0.04 11.81 -6.53
C ILE A 35 -1.48 12.33 -6.48
N ALA A 36 -1.75 13.48 -7.09
CA ALA A 36 -3.10 14.04 -7.14
C ALA A 36 -4.09 13.10 -7.84
N ALA A 37 -3.71 12.52 -8.98
CA ALA A 37 -4.53 11.54 -9.69
C ALA A 37 -4.79 10.27 -8.85
N ALA A 38 -3.77 9.76 -8.13
CA ALA A 38 -3.91 8.61 -7.25
C ALA A 38 -4.87 8.91 -6.07
N VAL A 39 -4.74 10.08 -5.45
CA VAL A 39 -5.64 10.52 -4.36
C VAL A 39 -7.07 10.69 -4.87
N ALA A 40 -7.26 11.32 -6.04
CA ALA A 40 -8.57 11.47 -6.65
C ALA A 40 -9.23 10.12 -6.98
N ALA A 41 -8.47 9.17 -7.51
CA ALA A 41 -8.93 7.81 -7.77
C ALA A 41 -9.33 7.08 -6.48
N PHE A 42 -8.52 7.22 -5.42
CA PHE A 42 -8.81 6.63 -4.11
C PHE A 42 -10.08 7.21 -3.49
N LEU A 43 -10.24 8.54 -3.50
CA LEU A 43 -11.43 9.20 -3.00
C LEU A 43 -12.67 8.79 -3.80
N SER A 44 -12.60 8.74 -5.13
CA SER A 44 -13.70 8.29 -5.99
C SER A 44 -14.12 6.85 -5.68
N CYS A 45 -13.15 5.98 -5.42
CA CYS A 45 -13.41 4.60 -4.99
C CYS A 45 -14.07 4.55 -3.60
N SER A 46 -13.59 5.36 -2.67
CA SER A 46 -14.14 5.46 -1.31
C SER A 46 -15.59 5.94 -1.30
N PHE A 47 -15.92 6.97 -2.09
CA PHE A 47 -17.30 7.45 -2.23
C PHE A 47 -18.23 6.40 -2.84
N LYS A 48 -17.78 5.67 -3.85
CA LYS A 48 -18.56 4.57 -4.45
C LYS A 48 -18.81 3.42 -3.48
N ASN A 49 -17.88 3.18 -2.57
CA ASN A 49 -17.99 2.12 -1.58
C ASN A 49 -18.74 2.55 -0.29
N ALA A 50 -18.95 3.83 -0.07
CA ALA A 50 -19.64 4.36 1.11
C ALA A 50 -21.03 3.71 1.37
N PRO A 51 -21.91 3.48 0.36
CA PRO A 51 -23.18 2.81 0.56
C PRO A 51 -23.06 1.39 1.11
N TYR A 52 -21.92 0.74 0.90
CA TYR A 52 -21.67 -0.65 1.34
C TYR A 52 -20.92 -0.74 2.67
N ALA A 53 -20.71 0.37 3.36
CA ALA A 53 -19.99 0.41 4.63
C ALA A 53 -20.69 -0.38 5.76
N PHE A 54 -22.01 -0.60 5.65
CA PHE A 54 -22.75 -1.42 6.61
C PHE A 54 -22.30 -2.89 6.60
N LEU A 55 -21.82 -3.40 5.47
CA LEU A 55 -21.29 -4.77 5.37
C LEU A 55 -20.11 -5.04 6.32
N ASP A 56 -19.38 -3.99 6.68
CA ASP A 56 -18.24 -4.09 7.61
C ASP A 56 -18.66 -4.01 9.09
N LYS A 57 -19.77 -3.30 9.38
CA LYS A 57 -20.15 -2.94 10.75
C LYS A 57 -21.24 -3.82 11.33
N GLU A 58 -22.23 -4.20 10.54
CA GLU A 58 -23.42 -4.89 11.00
C GLU A 58 -23.48 -6.33 10.47
N PRO A 59 -23.98 -7.29 11.29
CA PRO A 59 -24.38 -8.57 10.77
C PRO A 59 -25.63 -8.39 9.89
N PHE A 60 -25.64 -8.97 8.72
CA PHE A 60 -26.76 -8.91 7.78
C PHE A 60 -27.14 -10.32 7.33
N ASP A 61 -28.41 -10.54 7.06
CA ASP A 61 -28.87 -11.78 6.45
C ASP A 61 -28.77 -11.68 4.94
N THR A 62 -28.21 -12.70 4.33
CA THR A 62 -28.12 -12.83 2.88
C THR A 62 -29.36 -13.55 2.36
N GLU A 63 -29.88 -13.13 1.21
CA GLU A 63 -30.99 -13.80 0.53
C GLU A 63 -30.66 -15.27 0.25
N TYR A 64 -31.70 -16.10 0.31
CA TYR A 64 -31.57 -17.55 0.16
C TYR A 64 -30.86 -17.93 -1.17
N GLY A 65 -29.78 -18.68 -1.07
CA GLY A 65 -28.97 -19.11 -2.22
C GLY A 65 -27.75 -18.26 -2.53
N VAL A 66 -27.67 -17.00 -2.12
CA VAL A 66 -26.50 -16.12 -2.35
C VAL A 66 -25.26 -16.65 -1.66
N THR A 67 -25.40 -17.12 -0.42
CA THR A 67 -24.29 -17.69 0.36
C THR A 67 -23.68 -18.91 -0.34
N GLY A 68 -24.53 -19.81 -0.89
CA GLY A 68 -24.07 -20.99 -1.64
C GLY A 68 -23.31 -20.62 -2.90
N MET A 69 -23.84 -19.66 -3.68
CA MET A 69 -23.19 -19.20 -4.91
C MET A 69 -21.84 -18.52 -4.65
N VAL A 70 -21.78 -17.67 -3.64
CA VAL A 70 -20.52 -16.97 -3.29
C VAL A 70 -19.50 -17.93 -2.70
N SER A 71 -19.90 -18.90 -1.90
CA SER A 71 -18.99 -19.93 -1.35
C SER A 71 -18.35 -20.77 -2.44
N GLU A 72 -19.12 -21.18 -3.45
CA GLU A 72 -18.61 -21.93 -4.60
C GLU A 72 -17.62 -21.08 -5.40
N ARG A 73 -17.95 -19.81 -5.63
CA ARG A 73 -17.05 -18.86 -6.33
C ARG A 73 -15.77 -18.61 -5.54
N GLN A 74 -15.85 -18.51 -4.22
CA GLN A 74 -14.68 -18.41 -3.35
C GLN A 74 -13.80 -19.65 -3.43
N ARG A 75 -14.39 -20.84 -3.44
CA ARG A 75 -13.68 -22.12 -3.58
C ARG A 75 -12.91 -22.20 -4.90
N GLN A 76 -13.55 -21.82 -6.00
CA GLN A 76 -12.91 -21.76 -7.32
C GLN A 76 -11.78 -20.71 -7.37
N TYR A 77 -11.99 -19.56 -6.75
CA TYR A 77 -10.99 -18.47 -6.73
C TYR A 77 -9.81 -18.76 -5.82
N LYS A 78 -9.92 -19.67 -4.85
CA LYS A 78 -8.87 -19.99 -3.86
C LYS A 78 -7.53 -20.36 -4.51
N SER A 79 -7.56 -21.16 -5.57
CA SER A 79 -6.34 -21.56 -6.28
C SER A 79 -5.70 -20.38 -7.01
N THR A 80 -6.50 -19.52 -7.63
CA THR A 80 -6.04 -18.31 -8.31
C THR A 80 -5.47 -17.31 -7.30
N TYR A 81 -6.12 -17.13 -6.15
CA TYR A 81 -5.65 -16.31 -5.05
C TYR A 81 -4.25 -16.75 -4.59
N ALA A 82 -4.06 -18.04 -4.33
CA ALA A 82 -2.79 -18.59 -3.91
C ALA A 82 -1.67 -18.38 -4.96
N ARG A 83 -1.98 -18.60 -6.24
CA ARG A 83 -1.03 -18.38 -7.35
C ARG A 83 -0.65 -16.92 -7.48
N CYS A 84 -1.61 -16.00 -7.45
CA CYS A 84 -1.35 -14.56 -7.54
C CYS A 84 -0.52 -14.06 -6.35
N ASN A 85 -0.81 -14.54 -5.14
CA ASN A 85 0.00 -14.23 -3.96
C ASN A 85 1.44 -14.71 -4.12
N MET A 86 1.64 -15.94 -4.61
CA MET A 86 2.97 -16.49 -4.86
C MET A 86 3.73 -15.65 -5.90
N VAL A 87 3.09 -15.27 -7.01
CA VAL A 87 3.69 -14.42 -8.04
C VAL A 87 4.01 -13.03 -7.49
N GLY A 88 3.10 -12.41 -6.74
CA GLY A 88 3.33 -11.11 -6.11
C GLY A 88 4.53 -11.15 -5.15
N THR A 89 4.63 -12.19 -4.33
CA THR A 89 5.77 -12.38 -3.42
C THR A 89 7.08 -12.55 -4.18
N MET A 90 7.10 -13.35 -5.24
CA MET A 90 8.30 -13.53 -6.07
C MET A 90 8.73 -12.20 -6.72
N LEU A 91 7.79 -11.41 -7.25
CA LEU A 91 8.09 -10.10 -7.83
C LEU A 91 8.68 -9.14 -6.79
N CYS A 92 8.15 -9.13 -5.58
CA CYS A 92 8.69 -8.29 -4.50
C CYS A 92 10.09 -8.73 -4.08
N ILE A 93 10.36 -10.03 -4.00
CA ILE A 93 11.68 -10.57 -3.63
C ILE A 93 12.71 -10.31 -4.75
N LEU A 94 12.30 -10.40 -6.02
CA LEU A 94 13.16 -10.14 -7.17
C LEU A 94 13.34 -8.64 -7.47
N SER A 95 12.53 -7.79 -6.84
CA SER A 95 12.57 -6.33 -7.04
C SER A 95 13.97 -5.71 -6.87
N PRO A 96 14.84 -6.08 -5.91
CA PRO A 96 16.17 -5.49 -5.78
C PRO A 96 17.20 -5.98 -6.82
N VAL A 97 16.90 -7.02 -7.60
CA VAL A 97 17.85 -7.59 -8.59
C VAL A 97 18.38 -6.55 -9.59
N PRO A 98 17.55 -5.66 -10.17
CA PRO A 98 18.05 -4.62 -11.08
C PRO A 98 19.15 -3.73 -10.50
N ILE A 99 19.14 -3.48 -9.16
CA ILE A 99 20.17 -2.66 -8.53
C ILE A 99 21.54 -3.35 -8.62
N PHE A 100 21.61 -4.65 -8.40
CA PHE A 100 22.88 -5.40 -8.50
C PHE A 100 23.42 -5.37 -9.93
N ILE A 101 22.55 -5.38 -10.95
CA ILE A 101 22.95 -5.24 -12.35
C ILE A 101 23.48 -3.83 -12.61
N GLY A 102 22.79 -2.79 -12.14
CA GLY A 102 23.24 -1.41 -12.28
C GLY A 102 24.59 -1.13 -11.60
N MET A 103 24.81 -1.75 -10.42
CA MET A 103 26.11 -1.68 -9.72
C MET A 103 27.25 -2.35 -10.50
N ALA A 104 26.96 -3.44 -11.18
CA ALA A 104 27.97 -4.18 -11.97
C ALA A 104 28.39 -3.39 -13.23
N GLU A 105 27.50 -2.57 -13.79
CA GLU A 105 27.76 -1.78 -14.99
C GLU A 105 28.54 -0.49 -14.69
N GLY A 106 28.46 0.02 -13.46
CA GLY A 106 29.27 1.14 -12.94
C GLY A 106 28.99 2.50 -13.56
N SER A 107 27.89 2.66 -14.33
CA SER A 107 27.48 3.96 -14.90
C SER A 107 26.31 4.56 -14.09
N ASP A 108 26.31 5.89 -13.90
CA ASP A 108 25.25 6.59 -13.16
C ASP A 108 23.89 6.40 -13.83
N LEU A 109 23.84 6.36 -15.14
CA LEU A 109 22.64 6.08 -15.94
C LEU A 109 22.08 4.67 -15.67
N ALA A 110 22.94 3.65 -15.63
CA ALA A 110 22.54 2.28 -15.32
C ALA A 110 21.98 2.18 -13.89
N MET A 111 22.56 2.90 -12.94
CA MET A 111 22.08 2.93 -11.55
C MET A 111 20.67 3.55 -11.46
N ILE A 112 20.44 4.68 -12.13
CA ILE A 112 19.10 5.33 -12.15
C ILE A 112 18.06 4.42 -12.77
N LEU A 113 18.36 3.80 -13.92
CA LEU A 113 17.46 2.84 -14.56
C LEU A 113 17.20 1.60 -13.69
N ALA A 114 18.21 1.13 -12.98
CA ALA A 114 18.09 0.01 -12.04
C ALA A 114 17.13 0.33 -10.88
N VAL A 115 17.21 1.52 -10.31
CA VAL A 115 16.28 1.99 -9.27
C VAL A 115 14.87 2.13 -9.83
N CYS A 116 14.70 2.66 -11.05
CA CYS A 116 13.40 2.71 -11.72
C CYS A 116 12.82 1.30 -11.92
N GLY A 117 13.61 0.36 -12.38
CA GLY A 117 13.24 -1.04 -12.56
C GLY A 117 12.82 -1.71 -11.25
N MET A 118 13.57 -1.49 -10.18
CA MET A 118 13.21 -1.96 -8.83
C MET A 118 11.85 -1.44 -8.39
N LEU A 119 11.63 -0.13 -8.48
CA LEU A 119 10.37 0.49 -8.07
C LEU A 119 9.19 0.02 -8.92
N PHE A 120 9.41 -0.19 -10.22
CA PHE A 120 8.39 -0.72 -11.12
C PHE A 120 8.00 -2.15 -10.74
N LEU A 121 8.96 -3.05 -10.53
CA LEU A 121 8.71 -4.43 -10.11
C LEU A 121 8.00 -4.51 -8.77
N ALA A 122 8.44 -3.71 -7.78
CA ALA A 122 7.77 -3.62 -6.49
C ALA A 122 6.33 -3.12 -6.61
N GLY A 123 6.11 -2.10 -7.46
CA GLY A 123 4.77 -1.56 -7.74
C GLY A 123 3.83 -2.58 -8.37
N VAL A 124 4.31 -3.34 -9.34
CA VAL A 124 3.53 -4.43 -9.97
C VAL A 124 3.22 -5.52 -8.96
N GLY A 125 4.19 -5.95 -8.13
CA GLY A 125 3.98 -6.91 -7.06
C GLY A 125 2.91 -6.45 -6.07
N ALA A 126 2.98 -5.21 -5.62
CA ALA A 126 1.99 -4.60 -4.73
C ALA A 126 0.59 -4.53 -5.39
N ALA A 127 0.51 -4.16 -6.66
CA ALA A 127 -0.76 -4.11 -7.39
C ALA A 127 -1.43 -5.49 -7.47
N VAL A 128 -0.66 -6.56 -7.70
CA VAL A 128 -1.16 -7.94 -7.70
C VAL A 128 -1.75 -8.29 -6.34
N PHE A 129 -1.07 -7.96 -5.23
CA PHE A 129 -1.58 -8.20 -3.87
C PHE A 129 -2.88 -7.44 -3.61
N VAL A 130 -2.92 -6.15 -3.96
CA VAL A 130 -4.11 -5.32 -3.73
C VAL A 130 -5.31 -5.85 -4.49
N VAL A 131 -5.19 -6.10 -5.80
CA VAL A 131 -6.30 -6.59 -6.64
C VAL A 131 -6.81 -7.94 -6.15
N THR A 132 -5.89 -8.84 -5.82
CA THR A 132 -6.23 -10.19 -5.38
C THR A 132 -6.84 -10.18 -3.98
N GLY A 133 -6.27 -9.37 -3.08
CA GLY A 133 -6.74 -9.21 -1.69
C GLY A 133 -8.12 -8.57 -1.61
N VAL A 134 -8.40 -7.52 -2.39
CA VAL A 134 -9.72 -6.87 -2.42
C VAL A 134 -10.80 -7.84 -2.89
N ARG A 135 -10.53 -8.64 -3.93
CA ARG A 135 -11.51 -9.65 -4.41
C ARG A 135 -11.76 -10.72 -3.36
N TRP A 136 -10.73 -11.21 -2.70
CA TRP A 136 -10.85 -12.21 -1.64
C TRP A 136 -11.63 -11.66 -0.44
N ALA A 137 -11.26 -10.47 0.04
CA ALA A 137 -11.94 -9.79 1.14
C ALA A 137 -13.42 -9.50 0.83
N GLY A 138 -13.75 -9.12 -0.41
CA GLY A 138 -15.12 -8.91 -0.82
C GLY A 138 -15.99 -10.18 -0.69
N MET A 139 -15.47 -11.34 -1.09
CA MET A 139 -16.16 -12.61 -0.92
C MET A 139 -16.30 -13.00 0.57
N GLN A 140 -15.26 -12.80 1.38
CA GLN A 140 -15.33 -13.04 2.83
C GLN A 140 -16.34 -12.13 3.53
N LYS A 141 -16.45 -10.86 3.11
CA LYS A 141 -17.44 -9.92 3.66
C LYS A 141 -18.87 -10.43 3.44
N ILE A 142 -19.20 -10.88 2.22
CA ILE A 142 -20.54 -11.40 1.88
C ILE A 142 -20.83 -12.68 2.64
N LEU A 143 -19.85 -13.57 2.75
CA LEU A 143 -20.00 -14.85 3.49
C LEU A 143 -19.93 -14.67 5.01
N GLN A 144 -19.64 -13.48 5.51
CA GLN A 144 -19.38 -13.23 6.93
C GLN A 144 -18.43 -14.26 7.54
N SER A 145 -17.38 -14.61 6.80
CA SER A 145 -16.42 -15.65 7.17
C SER A 145 -15.03 -15.04 7.47
N GLY A 146 -14.19 -15.77 8.20
CA GLY A 146 -12.87 -15.28 8.61
C GLY A 146 -12.97 -14.03 9.48
N ASP A 147 -12.21 -12.99 9.15
CA ASP A 147 -12.15 -11.73 9.90
C ASP A 147 -13.48 -10.95 9.95
N TYR A 148 -14.43 -11.28 9.06
CA TYR A 148 -15.75 -10.66 8.98
C TYR A 148 -16.85 -11.47 9.69
N ALA A 149 -16.51 -12.58 10.37
CA ALA A 149 -17.46 -13.33 11.18
C ALA A 149 -18.04 -12.46 12.31
N PRO A 150 -19.33 -12.62 12.67
CA PRO A 150 -19.98 -11.79 13.71
C PRO A 150 -19.25 -11.81 15.06
N ALA A 151 -18.68 -12.94 15.42
CA ALA A 151 -17.87 -13.08 16.66
C ALA A 151 -16.57 -12.29 16.56
N GLU A 152 -15.87 -12.35 15.42
CA GLU A 152 -14.64 -11.61 15.18
C GLU A 152 -14.90 -10.10 15.07
N LYS A 153 -16.00 -9.67 14.45
CA LYS A 153 -16.39 -8.25 14.42
C LYS A 153 -16.50 -7.67 15.84
N LYS A 154 -17.13 -8.40 16.77
CA LYS A 154 -17.26 -7.98 18.17
C LYS A 154 -15.89 -7.97 18.90
N ARG A 155 -15.05 -8.96 18.64
CA ARG A 155 -13.68 -9.02 19.20
C ARG A 155 -12.83 -7.87 18.68
N ASN A 156 -12.81 -7.65 17.37
CA ASN A 156 -12.04 -6.59 16.73
C ASN A 156 -12.48 -5.19 17.18
N GLN A 157 -13.76 -4.97 17.51
CA GLN A 157 -14.20 -3.69 18.09
C GLN A 157 -13.61 -3.47 19.48
N LYS A 158 -13.59 -4.49 20.32
CA LYS A 158 -12.97 -4.40 21.66
C LYS A 158 -11.46 -4.22 21.58
N GLU A 159 -10.79 -4.96 20.70
CA GLU A 159 -9.34 -4.86 20.49
C GLU A 159 -8.95 -3.49 19.92
N LYS A 160 -9.73 -2.92 19.01
CA LYS A 160 -9.51 -1.56 18.49
C LYS A 160 -9.67 -0.51 19.59
N ALA A 161 -10.68 -0.63 20.44
CA ALA A 161 -10.88 0.29 21.55
C ALA A 161 -9.73 0.21 22.57
N LEU A 162 -9.29 -1.01 22.92
CA LEU A 162 -8.14 -1.25 23.80
C LEU A 162 -6.83 -0.72 23.19
N SER A 163 -6.60 -1.00 21.91
CA SER A 163 -5.42 -0.50 21.19
C SER A 163 -5.41 1.03 21.10
N ALA A 164 -6.56 1.65 20.81
CA ALA A 164 -6.67 3.11 20.79
C ALA A 164 -6.39 3.72 22.17
N ALA A 165 -6.94 3.14 23.24
CA ALA A 165 -6.69 3.58 24.61
C ALA A 165 -5.20 3.43 24.99
N TYR A 166 -4.59 2.29 24.64
CA TYR A 166 -3.16 2.05 24.87
C TYR A 166 -2.29 3.09 24.17
N TRP A 167 -2.51 3.33 22.87
CA TRP A 167 -1.72 4.29 22.11
C TRP A 167 -1.92 5.72 22.57
N THR A 168 -3.15 6.10 22.96
CA THR A 168 -3.43 7.43 23.52
C THR A 168 -2.68 7.63 24.83
N LEU A 169 -2.69 6.62 25.70
CA LEU A 169 -1.97 6.66 26.97
C LEU A 169 -0.45 6.70 26.77
N ALA A 170 0.08 5.89 25.85
CA ALA A 170 1.50 5.87 25.51
C ALA A 170 1.98 7.23 24.98
N VAL A 171 1.22 7.85 24.08
CA VAL A 171 1.53 9.18 23.57
C VAL A 171 1.43 10.25 24.66
N ALA A 172 0.41 10.17 25.54
CA ALA A 172 0.26 11.12 26.64
C ALA A 172 1.43 11.04 27.63
N VAL A 173 1.85 9.83 28.00
CA VAL A 173 3.03 9.62 28.88
C VAL A 173 4.30 10.10 28.20
N TYR A 174 4.49 9.77 26.90
CA TYR A 174 5.63 10.22 26.14
C TYR A 174 5.73 11.75 26.06
N LEU A 175 4.63 12.42 25.73
CA LEU A 175 4.58 13.88 25.68
C LEU A 175 4.80 14.50 27.05
N GLY A 176 4.13 13.96 28.10
CA GLY A 176 4.31 14.43 29.48
C GLY A 176 5.77 14.35 29.93
N TRP A 177 6.43 13.23 29.63
CA TRP A 177 7.86 13.06 29.94
C TRP A 177 8.74 14.04 29.18
N ASN A 178 8.53 14.20 27.87
CA ASN A 178 9.30 15.12 27.05
C ASN A 178 9.14 16.60 27.47
N PHE A 179 7.91 17.00 27.84
CA PHE A 179 7.67 18.36 28.32
C PHE A 179 8.28 18.64 29.71
N THR A 180 8.47 17.60 30.52
CA THR A 180 9.09 17.77 31.85
C THR A 180 10.61 17.69 31.83
N THR A 181 11.19 16.93 30.88
CA THR A 181 12.63 16.70 30.82
C THR A 181 13.34 17.53 29.73
N GLU A 182 12.61 18.15 28.81
CA GLU A 182 13.12 18.87 27.61
C GLU A 182 14.09 18.06 26.74
N ASP A 183 14.15 16.73 26.93
CA ASP A 183 15.17 15.83 26.34
C ASP A 183 14.61 15.09 25.11
N TRP A 184 14.22 15.86 24.09
CA TRP A 184 13.64 15.32 22.83
C TRP A 184 14.59 14.42 22.04
N LYS A 185 15.90 14.53 22.29
CA LYS A 185 16.91 13.80 21.49
C LYS A 185 17.04 12.33 21.91
N ASN A 186 16.79 11.98 23.17
CA ASN A 186 17.04 10.65 23.71
C ASN A 186 15.75 9.83 23.91
N THR A 187 14.61 10.48 23.97
CA THR A 187 13.33 9.84 24.30
C THR A 187 12.70 9.06 23.13
N TRP A 188 13.17 9.23 21.89
CA TRP A 188 12.70 8.44 20.75
C TRP A 188 13.07 6.94 20.85
N ILE A 189 14.03 6.57 21.71
CA ILE A 189 14.46 5.17 21.95
C ILE A 189 13.38 4.36 22.68
N VAL A 190 12.37 5.00 23.25
CA VAL A 190 11.27 4.34 23.98
C VAL A 190 10.22 3.74 23.04
N TRP A 191 10.29 4.02 21.74
CA TRP A 191 9.44 3.47 20.67
C TRP A 191 10.15 2.32 19.99
#